data_4b60601b37dabe215de15aa1e6843009
#
_entry.id   4b60601b37dabe215de15aa1e6843009
#
_cell.length_a   1.000
_cell.length_b   1.000
_cell.length_c   1.000
_cell.angle_alpha   90.00
_cell.angle_beta   90.00
_cell.angle_gamma   90.00
#
_symmetry.space_group_name_H-M   'P 1'
#
loop_
_entity.id
_entity.type
_entity.pdbx_description
1 polymer ?
#
loop_
_entity_poly.entity_id
_entity_poly.type
_entity_poly.pdbx_seq_one_letter_code
_entity_poly.pdbx_strand_id
1 'polypeptide(L)'
;KIDQKFLYNIKKYISTKNKDIKFIPIQNMSRKQVFDTLRGAKLYIDFGTFPGPERMPREAVSLYCNIITSKKGSAANNVDVPIPRENKFDLTDENVPKVGQLMLQMIENYEDYVSQGDQYREKVYDQIESFDQRIANIFDIK
;
A
#
# COMPACT_ATOMS: atom_id res chain seq x y z
N LYS A 1 12.93 2.42 -4.35
CA LYS A 1 12.93 3.52 -5.31
C LYS A 1 11.79 3.35 -6.30
N ILE A 2 11.03 4.40 -6.54
CA ILE A 2 9.81 4.34 -7.34
C ILE A 2 10.12 4.44 -8.84
N ASP A 3 9.44 3.64 -9.64
CA ASP A 3 9.50 3.72 -11.11
C ASP A 3 8.72 4.95 -11.58
N GLN A 4 9.44 6.03 -11.85
CA GLN A 4 8.84 7.33 -12.21
C GLN A 4 8.15 7.29 -13.57
N LYS A 5 8.68 6.52 -14.52
CA LYS A 5 8.08 6.42 -15.85
C LYS A 5 6.72 5.71 -15.78
N PHE A 6 6.65 4.61 -15.05
CA PHE A 6 5.40 3.88 -14.87
C PHE A 6 4.37 4.77 -14.17
N LEU A 7 4.77 5.46 -13.11
CA LEU A 7 3.88 6.37 -12.37
C LEU A 7 3.35 7.49 -13.27
N TYR A 8 4.22 8.07 -14.11
CA TYR A 8 3.79 9.10 -15.05
C TYR A 8 2.72 8.57 -16.01
N ASN A 9 2.91 7.37 -16.55
CA ASN A 9 1.98 6.75 -17.48
C ASN A 9 0.65 6.42 -16.81
N ILE A 10 0.68 5.99 -15.55
CA ILE A 10 -0.53 5.75 -14.75
C ILE A 10 -1.31 7.05 -14.54
N LYS A 11 -0.63 8.13 -14.14
CA LYS A 11 -1.27 9.43 -13.95
C LYS A 11 -1.95 9.91 -15.22
N LYS A 12 -1.26 9.75 -16.35
CA LYS A 12 -1.80 10.11 -17.65
C LYS A 12 -3.06 9.30 -17.99
N TYR A 13 -3.01 8.00 -17.80
CA TYR A 13 -4.15 7.12 -18.03
C TYR A 13 -5.35 7.52 -17.16
N ILE A 14 -5.12 7.68 -15.84
CA ILE A 14 -6.17 8.04 -14.90
C ILE A 14 -6.82 9.37 -15.26
N SER A 15 -6.03 10.35 -15.67
CA SER A 15 -6.55 11.69 -16.02
C SER A 15 -7.50 11.66 -17.22
N THR A 16 -7.38 10.65 -18.09
CA THR A 16 -8.31 10.48 -19.22
C THR A 16 -9.66 9.90 -18.79
N LYS A 17 -9.70 9.27 -17.60
CA LYS A 17 -10.90 8.58 -17.11
C LYS A 17 -11.62 9.35 -16.01
N ASN A 18 -10.88 9.96 -15.10
CA ASN A 18 -11.46 10.73 -14.00
C ASN A 18 -10.46 11.80 -13.54
N LYS A 19 -10.78 13.07 -13.83
CA LYS A 19 -9.91 14.20 -13.52
C LYS A 19 -9.93 14.58 -12.04
N ASP A 20 -10.87 14.07 -11.28
CA ASP A 20 -11.04 14.44 -9.87
C ASP A 20 -10.14 13.65 -8.94
N ILE A 21 -9.48 12.59 -9.46
CA ILE A 21 -8.58 11.79 -8.66
C ILE A 21 -7.28 12.51 -8.43
N LYS A 22 -6.91 12.65 -7.16
CA LYS A 22 -5.68 13.34 -6.74
C LYS A 22 -4.63 12.32 -6.35
N PHE A 23 -3.42 12.54 -6.85
CA PHE A 23 -2.23 11.79 -6.44
C PHE A 23 -1.46 12.61 -5.43
N ILE A 24 -1.31 12.10 -4.22
CA ILE A 24 -0.58 12.80 -3.15
C ILE A 24 0.72 12.06 -2.90
N PRO A 25 1.88 12.62 -3.27
CA PRO A 25 3.16 11.96 -3.01
C PRO A 25 3.47 12.01 -1.51
N ILE A 26 3.90 10.87 -0.97
CA ILE A 26 4.33 10.79 0.42
C ILE A 26 5.84 11.03 0.43
N GLN A 27 6.23 12.30 0.49
CA GLN A 27 7.61 12.74 0.48
C GLN A 27 7.76 13.91 1.44
N ASN A 28 8.88 13.95 2.15
CA ASN A 28 9.21 15.07 3.04
C ASN A 28 8.12 15.39 4.05
N MET A 29 7.44 14.35 4.52
CA MET A 29 6.36 14.44 5.49
C MET A 29 6.82 13.97 6.87
N SER A 30 6.30 14.61 7.92
CA SER A 30 6.42 14.08 9.27
C SER A 30 5.58 12.81 9.41
N ARG A 31 5.82 12.04 10.48
CA ARG A 31 5.01 10.85 10.77
C ARG A 31 3.52 11.18 10.87
N LYS A 32 3.20 12.29 11.51
CA LYS A 32 1.80 12.74 11.64
C LYS A 32 1.19 13.05 10.28
N GLN A 33 1.94 13.72 9.41
CA GLN A 33 1.46 14.03 8.06
C GLN A 33 1.22 12.78 7.23
N VAL A 34 2.11 11.78 7.33
CA VAL A 34 1.93 10.49 6.67
C VAL A 34 0.65 9.82 7.18
N PHE A 35 0.48 9.75 8.50
CA PHE A 35 -0.69 9.15 9.13
C PHE A 35 -1.98 9.83 8.64
N ASP A 36 -2.03 11.15 8.70
CA ASP A 36 -3.22 11.91 8.31
C ASP A 36 -3.54 11.72 6.82
N THR A 37 -2.51 11.68 5.98
CA THR A 37 -2.67 11.46 4.54
C THR A 37 -3.24 10.08 4.25
N LEU A 38 -2.66 9.04 4.84
CA LEU A 38 -3.11 7.66 4.63
C LEU A 38 -4.51 7.44 5.17
N ARG A 39 -4.84 8.04 6.31
CA ARG A 39 -6.15 7.88 6.92
C ARG A 39 -7.27 8.44 6.03
N GLY A 40 -6.98 9.46 5.24
CA GLY A 40 -7.94 10.05 4.32
C GLY A 40 -7.93 9.45 2.93
N ALA A 41 -7.04 8.50 2.64
CA ALA A 41 -6.87 7.93 1.31
C ALA A 41 -7.63 6.62 1.16
N LYS A 42 -8.16 6.36 -0.03
CA LYS A 42 -8.82 5.10 -0.36
C LYS A 42 -7.86 4.06 -0.89
N LEU A 43 -6.76 4.50 -1.49
CA LEU A 43 -5.81 3.62 -2.18
C LEU A 43 -4.39 4.12 -1.97
N TYR A 44 -3.52 3.19 -1.60
CA TYR A 44 -2.08 3.39 -1.56
C TYR A 44 -1.44 2.61 -2.70
N ILE A 45 -0.64 3.25 -3.51
CA ILE A 45 0.10 2.59 -4.60
C ILE A 45 1.59 2.70 -4.33
N ASP A 46 2.32 1.62 -4.60
CA ASP A 46 3.77 1.59 -4.44
C ASP A 46 4.42 0.82 -5.59
N PHE A 47 4.99 1.58 -6.52
CA PHE A 47 5.68 1.03 -7.69
C PHE A 47 7.19 1.01 -7.49
N GLY A 48 7.60 0.70 -6.28
CA GLY A 48 9.00 0.64 -5.92
C GLY A 48 9.56 -0.77 -5.82
N THR A 49 10.82 -0.85 -5.40
CA THR A 49 11.49 -2.10 -5.06
C THR A 49 11.41 -2.30 -3.55
N PHE A 50 11.04 -3.51 -3.13
CA PHE A 50 10.88 -3.84 -1.73
C PHE A 50 12.02 -4.76 -1.29
N PRO A 51 13.04 -4.26 -0.59
CA PRO A 51 14.15 -5.10 -0.11
C PRO A 51 13.76 -6.02 1.04
N GLY A 52 12.65 -5.73 1.72
CA GLY A 52 12.12 -6.54 2.82
C GLY A 52 10.72 -6.06 3.17
N PRO A 53 10.16 -6.48 4.33
CA PRO A 53 8.87 -5.95 4.78
C PRO A 53 8.95 -4.44 4.93
N GLU A 54 8.17 -3.74 4.14
CA GLU A 54 8.21 -2.28 4.09
C GLU A 54 7.20 -1.68 5.06
N ARG A 55 7.60 -0.57 5.66
CA ARG A 55 6.80 0.15 6.64
C ARG A 55 5.55 0.79 6.02
N MET A 56 5.70 1.41 4.85
CA MET A 56 4.62 2.17 4.24
C MET A 56 3.39 1.32 3.87
N PRO A 57 3.54 0.16 3.20
CA PRO A 57 2.37 -0.70 2.95
C PRO A 57 1.70 -1.16 4.23
N ARG A 58 2.48 -1.43 5.28
CA ARG A 58 1.94 -1.85 6.58
C ARG A 58 1.13 -0.73 7.23
N GLU A 59 1.63 0.50 7.19
CA GLU A 59 0.91 1.65 7.71
C GLU A 59 -0.36 1.91 6.90
N ALA A 60 -0.28 1.81 5.58
CA ALA A 60 -1.42 2.04 4.70
C ALA A 60 -2.53 1.03 4.96
N VAL A 61 -2.21 -0.26 5.04
CA VAL A 61 -3.22 -1.29 5.29
C VAL A 61 -3.84 -1.15 6.67
N SER A 62 -3.04 -0.75 7.67
CA SER A 62 -3.54 -0.52 9.03
C SER A 62 -4.55 0.62 9.08
N LEU A 63 -4.46 1.58 8.16
CA LEU A 63 -5.37 2.71 8.05
C LEU A 63 -6.46 2.48 7.00
N TYR A 64 -6.65 1.21 6.61
CA TYR A 64 -7.73 0.77 5.71
C TYR A 64 -7.64 1.33 4.29
N CYS A 65 -6.44 1.58 3.79
CA CYS A 65 -6.24 1.83 2.37
C CYS A 65 -6.30 0.51 1.60
N ASN A 66 -6.86 0.55 0.42
CA ASN A 66 -6.62 -0.51 -0.58
C ASN A 66 -5.18 -0.37 -1.06
N ILE A 67 -4.56 -1.46 -1.51
CA ILE A 67 -3.14 -1.46 -1.87
C ILE A 67 -2.89 -2.11 -3.22
N ILE A 68 -2.10 -1.42 -4.04
CA ILE A 68 -1.55 -1.97 -5.29
C ILE A 68 -0.04 -1.77 -5.26
N THR A 69 0.72 -2.81 -5.56
CA THR A 69 2.17 -2.76 -5.54
C THR A 69 2.79 -3.33 -6.82
N SER A 70 4.09 -3.10 -6.97
CA SER A 70 4.92 -3.82 -7.93
C SER A 70 5.11 -5.26 -7.46
N LYS A 71 5.77 -6.08 -8.31
CA LYS A 71 6.23 -7.43 -7.96
C LYS A 71 7.71 -7.47 -7.65
N LYS A 72 8.34 -6.36 -7.34
CA LYS A 72 9.78 -6.29 -7.12
C LYS A 72 10.12 -6.54 -5.66
N GLY A 73 11.21 -7.28 -5.42
CA GLY A 73 11.68 -7.57 -4.08
C GLY A 73 10.67 -8.35 -3.26
N SER A 74 10.50 -7.97 -2.00
CA SER A 74 9.59 -8.66 -1.07
C SER A 74 8.12 -8.54 -1.45
N ALA A 75 7.76 -7.58 -2.29
CA ALA A 75 6.37 -7.45 -2.76
C ALA A 75 5.93 -8.63 -3.62
N ALA A 76 6.87 -9.40 -4.17
CA ALA A 76 6.55 -10.58 -4.97
C ALA A 76 5.97 -11.73 -4.13
N ASN A 77 6.20 -11.74 -2.80
CA ASN A 77 5.72 -12.82 -1.93
C ASN A 77 4.60 -12.35 -0.99
N ASN A 78 3.84 -13.32 -0.46
CA ASN A 78 2.71 -13.04 0.43
C ASN A 78 3.08 -13.10 1.92
N VAL A 79 4.36 -13.30 2.25
CA VAL A 79 4.83 -13.26 3.64
C VAL A 79 5.09 -11.81 4.03
N ASP A 80 5.82 -11.07 3.21
CA ASP A 80 6.19 -9.70 3.50
C ASP A 80 5.08 -8.70 3.12
N VAL A 81 4.40 -8.94 2.00
CA VAL A 81 3.30 -8.08 1.52
C VAL A 81 2.11 -8.99 1.16
N PRO A 82 1.31 -9.41 2.18
CA PRO A 82 0.22 -10.36 1.97
C PRO A 82 -1.06 -9.69 1.45
N ILE A 83 -1.01 -9.24 0.20
CA ILE A 83 -2.18 -8.74 -0.53
C ILE A 83 -2.51 -9.69 -1.68
N PRO A 84 -3.72 -9.63 -2.26
CA PRO A 84 -4.07 -10.49 -3.38
C PRO A 84 -3.08 -10.35 -4.53
N ARG A 85 -2.77 -11.48 -5.16
CA ARG A 85 -1.80 -11.53 -6.26
C ARG A 85 -2.19 -10.61 -7.41
N GLU A 86 -3.49 -10.49 -7.67
CA GLU A 86 -4.04 -9.63 -8.73
C GLU A 86 -3.82 -8.13 -8.45
N ASN A 87 -3.39 -7.77 -7.26
CA ASN A 87 -3.06 -6.39 -6.90
C ASN A 87 -1.55 -6.11 -7.01
N LYS A 88 -0.78 -7.07 -7.49
CA LYS A 88 0.67 -6.94 -7.70
C LYS A 88 0.97 -7.04 -9.19
N PHE A 89 1.77 -6.13 -9.72
CA PHE A 89 1.99 -6.02 -11.16
C PHE A 89 3.45 -5.86 -11.53
N ASP A 90 3.83 -6.44 -12.66
CA ASP A 90 5.06 -6.06 -13.35
C ASP A 90 4.85 -4.67 -13.96
N LEU A 91 5.86 -3.81 -13.83
CA LEU A 91 5.73 -2.41 -14.24
C LEU A 91 6.10 -2.25 -15.72
N THR A 92 5.24 -2.76 -16.58
CA THR A 92 5.40 -2.72 -18.03
C THR A 92 4.31 -1.83 -18.66
N ASP A 93 4.59 -1.33 -19.85
CA ASP A 93 3.64 -0.45 -20.55
C ASP A 93 2.27 -1.12 -20.77
N GLU A 94 2.28 -2.41 -21.04
CA GLU A 94 1.03 -3.17 -21.28
C GLU A 94 0.16 -3.29 -20.02
N ASN A 95 0.75 -3.15 -18.83
CA ASN A 95 0.03 -3.21 -17.56
C ASN A 95 -0.56 -1.86 -17.13
N VAL A 96 -0.22 -0.76 -17.80
CA VAL A 96 -0.75 0.56 -17.44
C VAL A 96 -2.28 0.59 -17.45
N PRO A 97 -2.98 0.12 -18.51
CA PRO A 97 -4.46 0.10 -18.47
C PRO A 97 -5.01 -0.82 -17.39
N LYS A 98 -4.37 -1.97 -17.17
CA LYS A 98 -4.83 -2.93 -16.14
C LYS A 98 -4.73 -2.35 -14.75
N VAL A 99 -3.59 -1.75 -14.42
CA VAL A 99 -3.39 -1.10 -13.11
C VAL A 99 -4.34 0.08 -12.98
N GLY A 100 -4.45 0.91 -14.01
CA GLY A 100 -5.33 2.07 -13.99
C GLY A 100 -6.79 1.71 -13.77
N GLN A 101 -7.29 0.67 -14.43
CA GLN A 101 -8.66 0.21 -14.24
C GLN A 101 -8.89 -0.31 -12.82
N LEU A 102 -7.94 -1.09 -12.28
CA LEU A 102 -8.05 -1.58 -10.92
C LEU A 102 -8.05 -0.43 -9.92
N MET A 103 -7.20 0.58 -10.12
CA MET A 103 -7.19 1.78 -9.29
C MET A 103 -8.55 2.46 -9.26
N LEU A 104 -9.16 2.64 -10.44
CA LEU A 104 -10.48 3.28 -10.54
C LEU A 104 -11.53 2.47 -9.79
N GLN A 105 -11.52 1.16 -9.94
CA GLN A 105 -12.45 0.26 -9.23
C GLN A 105 -12.26 0.35 -7.72
N MET A 106 -11.03 0.34 -7.25
CA MET A 106 -10.75 0.44 -5.81
C MET A 106 -11.15 1.78 -5.21
N ILE A 107 -11.10 2.85 -5.99
CA ILE A 107 -11.51 4.17 -5.54
C ILE A 107 -13.03 4.32 -5.59
N GLU A 108 -13.66 3.90 -6.68
CA GLU A 108 -15.10 4.04 -6.88
C GLU A 108 -15.90 3.05 -6.03
N ASN A 109 -15.37 1.84 -5.83
CA ASN A 109 -16.00 0.77 -5.08
C ASN A 109 -15.14 0.38 -3.88
N TYR A 110 -14.68 1.36 -3.14
CA TYR A 110 -13.73 1.21 -2.04
C TYR A 110 -14.12 0.08 -1.08
N GLU A 111 -15.39 0.03 -0.68
CA GLU A 111 -15.86 -0.92 0.33
C GLU A 111 -15.83 -2.36 -0.16
N ASP A 112 -15.96 -2.57 -1.48
CA ASP A 112 -15.89 -3.91 -2.06
C ASP A 112 -14.48 -4.50 -2.02
N TYR A 113 -13.47 -3.66 -1.88
CA TYR A 113 -12.07 -4.09 -1.92
C TYR A 113 -11.37 -4.02 -0.56
N VAL A 114 -11.86 -3.23 0.37
CA VAL A 114 -11.13 -2.96 1.62
C VAL A 114 -10.91 -4.23 2.46
N SER A 115 -11.80 -5.20 2.40
CA SER A 115 -11.65 -6.46 3.12
C SER A 115 -10.49 -7.32 2.62
N GLN A 116 -9.98 -7.07 1.40
CA GLN A 116 -8.80 -7.76 0.89
C GLN A 116 -7.57 -7.54 1.76
N GLY A 117 -7.54 -6.47 2.55
CA GLY A 117 -6.44 -6.18 3.47
C GLY A 117 -6.57 -6.82 4.85
N ASP A 118 -7.64 -7.55 5.12
CA ASP A 118 -7.91 -8.10 6.47
C ASP A 118 -6.77 -9.01 6.96
N GLN A 119 -6.28 -9.91 6.13
CA GLN A 119 -5.20 -10.81 6.50
C GLN A 119 -3.91 -10.05 6.80
N TYR A 120 -3.61 -9.04 6.03
CA TYR A 120 -2.43 -8.20 6.23
C TYR A 120 -2.56 -7.40 7.54
N ARG A 121 -3.72 -6.84 7.81
CA ARG A 121 -3.99 -6.10 9.05
C ARG A 121 -3.81 -7.00 10.27
N GLU A 122 -4.32 -8.21 10.22
CA GLU A 122 -4.15 -9.20 11.30
C GLU A 122 -2.68 -9.45 11.58
N LYS A 123 -1.88 -9.65 10.53
CA LYS A 123 -0.44 -9.87 10.65
C LYS A 123 0.26 -8.68 11.29
N VAL A 124 -0.11 -7.46 10.92
CA VAL A 124 0.47 -6.23 11.49
C VAL A 124 0.13 -6.12 12.97
N TYR A 125 -1.12 -6.35 13.35
CA TYR A 125 -1.53 -6.31 14.75
C TYR A 125 -0.81 -7.37 15.58
N ASP A 126 -0.66 -8.58 15.07
CA ASP A 126 0.07 -9.63 15.77
C ASP A 126 1.52 -9.26 16.03
N GLN A 127 2.17 -8.60 15.07
CA GLN A 127 3.55 -8.13 15.24
C GLN A 127 3.64 -7.04 16.30
N ILE A 128 2.71 -6.11 16.33
CA ILE A 128 2.65 -5.03 17.33
C ILE A 128 2.43 -5.64 18.70
N GLU A 129 1.48 -6.53 18.85
CA GLU A 129 1.18 -7.20 20.10
C GLU A 129 2.38 -7.97 20.64
N SER A 130 3.06 -8.72 19.78
CA SER A 130 4.27 -9.47 20.15
C SER A 130 5.38 -8.54 20.62
N PHE A 131 5.54 -7.39 19.99
CA PHE A 131 6.54 -6.39 20.38
C PHE A 131 6.22 -5.82 21.76
N ASP A 132 4.97 -5.45 21.98
CA ASP A 132 4.52 -4.89 23.27
C ASP A 132 4.72 -5.89 24.41
N GLN A 133 4.42 -7.17 24.16
CA GLN A 133 4.64 -8.24 25.16
C GLN A 133 6.12 -8.38 25.50
N ARG A 134 7.01 -8.30 24.52
CA ARG A 134 8.46 -8.38 24.78
C ARG A 134 8.94 -7.19 25.61
N ILE A 135 8.44 -6.00 25.34
CA ILE A 135 8.78 -4.80 26.12
C ILE A 135 8.28 -4.95 27.55
N ALA A 136 7.04 -5.39 27.72
CA ALA A 136 6.47 -5.62 29.05
C ALA A 136 7.32 -6.60 29.86
N ASN A 137 7.77 -7.70 29.24
CA ASN A 137 8.62 -8.70 29.89
C ASN A 137 9.97 -8.10 30.32
N ILE A 138 10.53 -7.18 29.54
CA ILE A 138 11.79 -6.51 29.88
C ILE A 138 11.61 -5.59 31.10
N PHE A 139 10.51 -4.85 31.15
CA PHE A 139 10.26 -3.90 32.22
C PHE A 139 9.67 -4.53 33.47
N ASP A 140 9.16 -5.73 33.38
CA ASP A 140 8.58 -6.48 34.51
C ASP A 140 9.63 -7.18 35.36
N ILE A 141 10.89 -7.04 35.02
CA ILE A 141 12.00 -7.55 35.81
C ILE A 141 12.23 -6.57 36.98
N LYS A 142 11.47 -6.68 38.00
CA LYS A 142 11.66 -5.80 39.16
C LYS A 142 12.08 -6.60 40.37
#